data_53236d367718f5f3785de4d326ce20d2
#
_entry.id   53236d367718f5f3785de4d326ce20d2
#
_cell.length_a   1.000
_cell.length_b   1.000
_cell.length_c   1.000
_cell.angle_alpha   90.00
_cell.angle_beta   90.00
_cell.angle_gamma   90.00
#
_symmetry.space_group_name_H-M   'P 1'
#
loop_
_entity.id
_entity.type
_entity.pdbx_description
1 polymer ?
#
loop_
_entity_poly.entity_id
_entity_poly.type
_entity_poly.pdbx_seq_one_letter_code
_entity_poly.pdbx_strand_id
1 'polypeptide(L)'
;MTYKILFLDIDGTILKPDHTYETTTKNAIKQVKDQGIEVFLATGRPLHEVEKLASDLEISSYIGYNGAFAVYQNETIINEPMRKKSVEEFLQISEELQHDMVLYSRDKNYFTSLEKEVVQKFIETFQLVKNDTYHDGVSSDILGATVINVSEGQSQNYEIEPDIRLSPVNVDGAQNSYDIIRNQVNKGEAVKKLLDRLEIPREKAIAFGDGMNDKEMLMAVGEGFAMSDGHPDLAQYAKHQTTAVTDSGIYNGLRKLGLVK
;
A
#
# COMPACT_ATOMS: atom_id res chain seq x y z
N MET A 1 15.25 -0.97 -25.00
CA MET A 1 14.19 -1.88 -24.49
C MET A 1 12.89 -1.08 -24.37
N THR A 2 11.74 -1.63 -24.75
CA THR A 2 10.47 -0.93 -24.58
C THR A 2 9.82 -1.43 -23.30
N TYR A 3 9.74 -0.60 -22.28
CA TYR A 3 9.03 -0.89 -21.04
C TYR A 3 7.52 -0.96 -21.30
N LYS A 4 6.80 -1.68 -20.46
CA LYS A 4 5.36 -1.94 -20.61
C LYS A 4 4.54 -1.51 -19.41
N ILE A 5 5.13 -1.51 -18.21
CA ILE A 5 4.41 -1.31 -16.97
C ILE A 5 5.29 -0.58 -15.94
N LEU A 6 4.66 0.32 -15.20
CA LEU A 6 5.27 1.12 -14.14
C LEU A 6 4.43 1.00 -12.88
N PHE A 7 5.04 0.57 -11.78
CA PHE A 7 4.43 0.52 -10.44
C PHE A 7 4.97 1.66 -9.59
N LEU A 8 4.09 2.42 -8.99
CA LEU A 8 4.42 3.57 -8.15
C LEU A 8 3.81 3.39 -6.77
N ASP A 9 4.63 3.37 -5.75
CA ASP A 9 4.15 3.57 -4.40
C ASP A 9 3.60 5.00 -4.23
N ILE A 10 2.80 5.23 -3.19
CA ILE A 10 2.11 6.51 -2.98
C ILE A 10 2.86 7.38 -1.98
N ASP A 11 2.91 6.96 -0.72
CA ASP A 11 3.40 7.77 0.39
C ASP A 11 4.91 7.82 0.44
N GLY A 12 5.53 8.99 0.30
CA GLY A 12 6.98 9.14 0.19
C GLY A 12 7.55 8.87 -1.21
N THR A 13 6.71 8.42 -2.15
CA THR A 13 7.10 8.17 -3.55
C THR A 13 6.40 9.13 -4.52
N ILE A 14 5.06 9.12 -4.57
CA ILE A 14 4.26 10.13 -5.30
C ILE A 14 3.98 11.32 -4.40
N LEU A 15 3.43 11.05 -3.19
CA LEU A 15 3.00 12.07 -2.24
C LEU A 15 4.13 12.43 -1.28
N LYS A 16 4.31 13.74 -1.12
CA LYS A 16 5.14 14.36 -0.09
C LYS A 16 4.47 14.23 1.30
N PRO A 17 5.18 14.53 2.40
CA PRO A 17 4.59 14.50 3.74
C PRO A 17 3.38 15.41 3.94
N ASP A 18 3.22 16.45 3.11
CA ASP A 18 2.07 17.36 3.10
C ASP A 18 0.87 16.85 2.26
N HIS A 19 0.93 15.59 1.83
CA HIS A 19 -0.05 14.93 0.94
C HIS A 19 -0.25 15.60 -0.43
N THR A 20 0.70 16.42 -0.86
CA THR A 20 0.74 16.97 -2.23
C THR A 20 1.79 16.22 -3.07
N TYR A 21 1.75 16.41 -4.39
CA TYR A 21 2.76 15.85 -5.30
C TYR A 21 3.34 16.93 -6.20
N GLU A 22 4.55 16.67 -6.72
CA GLU A 22 5.22 17.59 -7.64
C GLU A 22 4.57 17.57 -9.03
N THR A 23 4.47 18.74 -9.67
CA THR A 23 3.97 18.85 -11.06
C THR A 23 4.82 18.03 -12.03
N THR A 24 6.12 17.90 -11.76
CA THR A 24 7.05 17.06 -12.52
C THR A 24 6.66 15.59 -12.47
N THR A 25 6.19 15.09 -11.32
CA THR A 25 5.68 13.72 -11.15
C THR A 25 4.47 13.48 -12.04
N LYS A 26 3.46 14.38 -12.01
CA LYS A 26 2.28 14.27 -12.86
C LYS A 26 2.64 14.28 -14.35
N ASN A 27 3.53 15.19 -14.75
CA ASN A 27 3.99 15.29 -16.13
C ASN A 27 4.77 14.04 -16.58
N ALA A 28 5.59 13.47 -15.69
CA ALA A 28 6.34 12.24 -15.98
C ALA A 28 5.38 11.03 -16.16
N ILE A 29 4.40 10.88 -15.28
CA ILE A 29 3.35 9.85 -15.41
C ILE A 29 2.61 10.00 -16.75
N LYS A 30 2.21 11.21 -17.11
CA LYS A 30 1.56 11.47 -18.39
C LYS A 30 2.45 11.07 -19.57
N GLN A 31 3.73 11.48 -19.59
CA GLN A 31 4.66 11.16 -20.68
C GLN A 31 4.85 9.64 -20.86
N VAL A 32 4.92 8.85 -19.80
CA VAL A 32 5.07 7.39 -19.92
C VAL A 32 3.77 6.72 -20.38
N LYS A 33 2.62 7.23 -19.94
CA LYS A 33 1.29 6.77 -20.43
C LYS A 33 1.12 7.05 -21.92
N ASP A 34 1.54 8.23 -22.40
CA ASP A 34 1.51 8.62 -23.82
C ASP A 34 2.40 7.68 -24.69
N GLN A 35 3.36 6.96 -24.09
CA GLN A 35 4.18 5.94 -24.75
C GLN A 35 3.57 4.53 -24.68
N GLY A 36 2.37 4.38 -24.11
CA GLY A 36 1.70 3.09 -23.95
C GLY A 36 2.24 2.25 -22.80
N ILE A 37 2.90 2.86 -21.82
CA ILE A 37 3.30 2.20 -20.58
C ILE A 37 2.12 2.27 -19.60
N GLU A 38 1.65 1.10 -19.15
CA GLU A 38 0.61 1.01 -18.13
C GLU A 38 1.16 1.46 -16.78
N VAL A 39 0.39 2.27 -16.03
CA VAL A 39 0.80 2.78 -14.72
C VAL A 39 -0.12 2.25 -13.64
N PHE A 40 0.48 1.66 -12.61
CA PHE A 40 -0.20 1.17 -11.41
C PHE A 40 0.19 2.00 -10.19
N LEU A 41 -0.78 2.36 -9.37
CA LEU A 41 -0.51 2.72 -7.97
C LEU A 41 -0.35 1.43 -7.15
N ALA A 42 0.65 1.36 -6.27
CA ALA A 42 0.93 0.20 -5.42
C ALA A 42 1.09 0.63 -3.96
N THR A 43 0.06 0.44 -3.14
CA THR A 43 -0.04 1.04 -1.81
C THR A 43 -0.49 0.05 -0.73
N GLY A 44 -0.17 0.37 0.53
CA GLY A 44 -0.79 -0.25 1.70
C GLY A 44 -2.21 0.26 1.99
N ARG A 45 -2.56 1.44 1.47
CA ARG A 45 -3.85 2.08 1.73
C ARG A 45 -5.03 1.28 1.16
N PRO A 46 -6.22 1.41 1.76
CA PRO A 46 -7.49 1.03 1.15
C PRO A 46 -7.71 1.78 -0.17
N LEU A 47 -8.21 1.08 -1.20
CA LEU A 47 -8.35 1.69 -2.54
C LEU A 47 -9.33 2.86 -2.56
N HIS A 48 -10.39 2.81 -1.76
CA HIS A 48 -11.37 3.90 -1.66
C HIS A 48 -10.78 5.21 -1.09
N GLU A 49 -9.59 5.16 -0.49
CA GLU A 49 -8.88 6.33 0.02
C GLU A 49 -7.91 6.95 -1.00
N VAL A 50 -7.61 6.24 -2.08
CA VAL A 50 -6.73 6.72 -3.15
C VAL A 50 -7.47 7.14 -4.42
N GLU A 51 -8.80 7.01 -4.46
CA GLU A 51 -9.65 7.33 -5.62
C GLU A 51 -9.40 8.74 -6.19
N LYS A 52 -9.24 9.72 -5.29
CA LYS A 52 -8.99 11.12 -5.71
C LYS A 52 -7.63 11.27 -6.39
N LEU A 53 -6.57 10.73 -5.79
CA LEU A 53 -5.22 10.77 -6.36
C LEU A 53 -5.18 10.05 -7.72
N ALA A 54 -5.81 8.90 -7.80
CA ALA A 54 -5.91 8.11 -9.01
C ALA A 54 -6.62 8.88 -10.13
N SER A 55 -7.75 9.53 -9.81
CA SER A 55 -8.46 10.40 -10.74
C SER A 55 -7.61 11.57 -11.20
N ASP A 56 -6.91 12.25 -10.29
CA ASP A 56 -6.04 13.40 -10.59
C ASP A 56 -4.86 13.04 -11.49
N LEU A 57 -4.35 11.80 -11.40
CA LEU A 57 -3.27 11.26 -12.21
C LEU A 57 -3.78 10.45 -13.42
N GLU A 58 -5.09 10.33 -13.57
CA GLU A 58 -5.75 9.54 -14.63
C GLU A 58 -5.26 8.07 -14.65
N ILE A 59 -5.09 7.46 -13.47
CA ILE A 59 -4.67 6.06 -13.30
C ILE A 59 -5.90 5.23 -12.93
N SER A 60 -6.10 4.08 -13.62
CA SER A 60 -7.21 3.15 -13.41
C SER A 60 -6.78 1.76 -12.96
N SER A 61 -5.49 1.59 -12.69
CA SER A 61 -4.89 0.32 -12.32
C SER A 61 -4.20 0.42 -10.96
N TYR A 62 -4.51 -0.51 -10.03
CA TYR A 62 -4.10 -0.38 -8.63
C TYR A 62 -3.71 -1.71 -8.01
N ILE A 63 -2.75 -1.67 -7.08
CA ILE A 63 -2.49 -2.66 -6.05
C ILE A 63 -2.75 -1.97 -4.71
N GLY A 64 -3.67 -2.47 -3.91
CA GLY A 64 -4.00 -1.95 -2.57
C GLY A 64 -3.78 -2.98 -1.48
N TYR A 65 -3.92 -2.54 -0.22
CA TYR A 65 -3.83 -3.39 0.97
C TYR A 65 -2.54 -4.23 1.00
N ASN A 66 -1.40 -3.59 0.64
CA ASN A 66 -0.10 -4.25 0.50
C ASN A 66 -0.10 -5.50 -0.41
N GLY A 67 -0.95 -5.53 -1.44
CA GLY A 67 -0.99 -6.63 -2.41
C GLY A 67 -2.19 -7.55 -2.29
N ALA A 68 -3.06 -7.38 -1.28
CA ALA A 68 -4.24 -8.22 -1.09
C ALA A 68 -5.32 -8.01 -2.16
N PHE A 69 -5.31 -6.87 -2.81
CA PHE A 69 -6.28 -6.55 -3.85
C PHE A 69 -5.62 -5.82 -5.02
N ALA A 70 -5.96 -6.22 -6.24
CA ALA A 70 -5.50 -5.50 -7.43
C ALA A 70 -6.59 -5.39 -8.50
N VAL A 71 -6.59 -4.22 -9.14
CA VAL A 71 -7.47 -3.88 -10.27
C VAL A 71 -6.60 -3.48 -11.46
N TYR A 72 -6.92 -3.99 -12.63
CA TYR A 72 -6.33 -3.60 -13.90
C TYR A 72 -7.45 -3.13 -14.83
N GLN A 73 -7.38 -1.87 -15.25
CA GLN A 73 -8.38 -1.26 -16.14
C GLN A 73 -9.83 -1.51 -15.68
N ASN A 74 -10.08 -1.33 -14.38
CA ASN A 74 -11.36 -1.55 -13.69
C ASN A 74 -11.80 -3.04 -13.54
N GLU A 75 -10.99 -4.00 -13.94
CA GLU A 75 -11.25 -5.42 -13.68
C GLU A 75 -10.46 -5.91 -12.46
N THR A 76 -11.12 -6.62 -11.54
CA THR A 76 -10.45 -7.22 -10.39
C THR A 76 -9.56 -8.39 -10.84
N ILE A 77 -8.25 -8.28 -10.57
CA ILE A 77 -7.26 -9.28 -10.93
C ILE A 77 -6.83 -10.11 -9.73
N ILE A 78 -6.69 -9.47 -8.57
CA ILE A 78 -6.33 -10.10 -7.31
C ILE A 78 -7.40 -9.73 -6.28
N ASN A 79 -7.89 -10.73 -5.54
CA ASN A 79 -8.76 -10.55 -4.40
C ASN A 79 -8.43 -11.65 -3.37
N GLU A 80 -7.61 -11.31 -2.38
CA GLU A 80 -7.09 -12.23 -1.36
C GLU A 80 -7.49 -11.74 0.03
N PRO A 81 -8.76 -11.88 0.43
CA PRO A 81 -9.19 -11.51 1.76
C PRO A 81 -8.48 -12.36 2.84
N MET A 82 -8.46 -11.84 4.04
CA MET A 82 -8.01 -12.58 5.23
C MET A 82 -8.94 -13.78 5.47
N ARG A 83 -8.41 -14.84 6.05
CA ARG A 83 -9.26 -15.97 6.46
C ARG A 83 -10.28 -15.51 7.49
N LYS A 84 -11.56 -15.80 7.27
CA LYS A 84 -12.64 -15.43 8.18
C LYS A 84 -12.33 -15.83 9.63
N LYS A 85 -11.81 -17.05 9.84
CA LYS A 85 -11.42 -17.53 11.17
C LYS A 85 -10.36 -16.66 11.83
N SER A 86 -9.37 -16.19 11.07
CA SER A 86 -8.32 -15.30 11.60
C SER A 86 -8.88 -13.93 11.96
N VAL A 87 -9.82 -13.40 11.16
CA VAL A 87 -10.53 -12.15 11.47
C VAL A 87 -11.33 -12.27 12.76
N GLU A 88 -12.08 -13.37 12.92
CA GLU A 88 -12.87 -13.65 14.13
C GLU A 88 -11.96 -13.79 15.38
N GLU A 89 -10.80 -14.43 15.23
CA GLU A 89 -9.83 -14.59 16.31
C GLU A 89 -9.18 -13.25 16.71
N PHE A 90 -8.84 -12.39 15.76
CA PHE A 90 -8.36 -11.03 16.04
C PHE A 90 -9.38 -10.20 16.80
N LEU A 91 -10.65 -10.27 16.42
CA LEU A 91 -11.73 -9.56 17.09
C LEU A 91 -11.92 -10.07 18.53
N GLN A 92 -11.86 -11.38 18.75
CA GLN A 92 -11.92 -11.94 20.10
C GLN A 92 -10.75 -11.46 20.95
N ILE A 93 -9.51 -11.49 20.43
CA ILE A 93 -8.33 -10.98 21.16
C ILE A 93 -8.49 -9.49 21.47
N SER A 94 -8.98 -8.69 20.52
CA SER A 94 -9.18 -7.26 20.73
C SER A 94 -10.22 -6.98 21.82
N GLU A 95 -11.30 -7.74 21.89
CA GLU A 95 -12.32 -7.62 22.93
C GLU A 95 -11.77 -8.02 24.31
N GLU A 96 -11.07 -9.17 24.41
CA GLU A 96 -10.47 -9.66 25.65
C GLU A 96 -9.42 -8.71 26.24
N LEU A 97 -8.62 -8.05 25.36
CA LEU A 97 -7.55 -7.14 25.75
C LEU A 97 -7.99 -5.67 25.78
N GLN A 98 -9.26 -5.37 25.46
CA GLN A 98 -9.82 -4.02 25.38
C GLN A 98 -9.09 -3.11 24.37
N HIS A 99 -8.62 -3.69 23.28
CA HIS A 99 -8.10 -2.96 22.14
C HIS A 99 -9.23 -2.59 21.17
N ASP A 100 -8.92 -1.73 20.22
CA ASP A 100 -9.82 -1.40 19.10
C ASP A 100 -9.21 -1.86 17.79
N MET A 101 -10.04 -2.05 16.78
CA MET A 101 -9.56 -2.44 15.46
C MET A 101 -10.26 -1.64 14.36
N VAL A 102 -9.53 -1.43 13.29
CA VAL A 102 -10.09 -1.14 11.97
C VAL A 102 -9.79 -2.32 11.03
N LEU A 103 -10.83 -2.77 10.34
CA LEU A 103 -10.79 -3.85 9.36
C LEU A 103 -11.15 -3.25 8.00
N TYR A 104 -10.26 -3.39 7.05
CA TYR A 104 -10.39 -2.78 5.73
C TYR A 104 -11.02 -3.75 4.74
N SER A 105 -12.18 -3.41 4.20
CA SER A 105 -12.76 -4.08 3.04
C SER A 105 -12.48 -3.27 1.77
N ARG A 106 -12.93 -3.82 0.64
CA ARG A 106 -12.82 -3.13 -0.64
C ARG A 106 -13.45 -1.72 -0.65
N ASP A 107 -14.57 -1.56 0.05
CA ASP A 107 -15.42 -0.38 -0.11
C ASP A 107 -15.50 0.49 1.14
N LYS A 108 -15.14 -0.04 2.32
CA LYS A 108 -15.29 0.62 3.62
C LYS A 108 -14.22 0.20 4.63
N ASN A 109 -14.03 1.05 5.61
CA ASN A 109 -13.31 0.77 6.85
C ASN A 109 -14.33 0.39 7.93
N TYR A 110 -14.19 -0.78 8.53
CA TYR A 110 -15.07 -1.26 9.61
C TYR A 110 -14.35 -1.18 10.94
N PHE A 111 -14.90 -0.46 11.90
CA PHE A 111 -14.33 -0.28 13.23
C PHE A 111 -15.07 -1.11 14.27
N THR A 112 -14.36 -1.64 15.25
CA THR A 112 -14.96 -2.31 16.42
C THR A 112 -15.77 -1.32 17.27
N SER A 113 -15.37 -0.06 17.31
CA SER A 113 -16.10 1.05 17.93
C SER A 113 -15.79 2.34 17.18
N LEU A 114 -16.79 3.17 16.92
CA LEU A 114 -16.62 4.50 16.33
C LEU A 114 -16.66 5.63 17.38
N GLU A 115 -17.14 5.34 18.61
CA GLU A 115 -17.39 6.37 19.61
C GLU A 115 -16.18 6.68 20.51
N LYS A 116 -15.18 5.78 20.56
CA LYS A 116 -14.01 5.94 21.41
C LYS A 116 -13.08 7.04 20.89
N GLU A 117 -12.60 7.90 21.78
CA GLU A 117 -11.71 9.02 21.46
C GLU A 117 -10.45 8.58 20.71
N VAL A 118 -9.83 7.45 21.12
CA VAL A 118 -8.64 6.92 20.46
C VAL A 118 -8.90 6.52 19.01
N VAL A 119 -10.10 5.98 18.72
CA VAL A 119 -10.52 5.62 17.36
C VAL A 119 -10.81 6.87 16.53
N GLN A 120 -11.49 7.86 17.09
CA GLN A 120 -11.72 9.13 16.42
C GLN A 120 -10.41 9.84 16.06
N LYS A 121 -9.45 9.85 17.00
CA LYS A 121 -8.11 10.39 16.74
C LYS A 121 -7.39 9.63 15.62
N PHE A 122 -7.51 8.30 15.57
CA PHE A 122 -6.96 7.47 14.50
C PHE A 122 -7.60 7.84 13.14
N ILE A 123 -8.93 7.96 13.08
CA ILE A 123 -9.67 8.37 11.89
C ILE A 123 -9.21 9.75 11.40
N GLU A 124 -9.08 10.72 12.30
CA GLU A 124 -8.60 12.07 11.98
C GLU A 124 -7.16 12.07 11.47
N THR A 125 -6.26 11.35 12.15
CA THR A 125 -4.84 11.26 11.81
C THR A 125 -4.64 10.75 10.37
N PHE A 126 -5.39 9.71 9.97
CA PHE A 126 -5.29 9.11 8.64
C PHE A 126 -6.32 9.67 7.65
N GLN A 127 -7.16 10.62 8.07
CA GLN A 127 -8.24 11.20 7.26
C GLN A 127 -9.15 10.12 6.63
N LEU A 128 -9.43 9.05 7.40
CA LEU A 128 -10.16 7.90 6.91
C LEU A 128 -11.60 8.27 6.56
N VAL A 129 -12.04 7.85 5.38
CA VAL A 129 -13.39 8.06 4.86
C VAL A 129 -14.14 6.74 4.71
N LYS A 130 -15.46 6.79 4.48
CA LYS A 130 -16.31 5.60 4.32
C LYS A 130 -16.24 4.63 5.52
N ASN A 131 -16.25 5.19 6.74
CA ASN A 131 -16.18 4.44 8.00
C ASN A 131 -17.56 3.89 8.39
N ASP A 132 -17.59 2.67 8.93
CA ASP A 132 -18.79 2.00 9.43
C ASP A 132 -18.44 1.14 10.66
N THR A 133 -19.46 0.67 11.38
CA THR A 133 -19.26 -0.26 12.50
C THR A 133 -19.15 -1.70 11.96
N TYR A 134 -18.21 -2.46 12.50
CA TYR A 134 -18.04 -3.87 12.13
C TYR A 134 -19.30 -4.70 12.47
N HIS A 135 -19.58 -5.67 11.61
CA HIS A 135 -20.59 -6.71 11.81
C HIS A 135 -20.14 -8.02 11.13
N ASP A 136 -20.59 -9.16 11.61
CA ASP A 136 -20.12 -10.50 11.17
C ASP A 136 -20.32 -10.76 9.67
N GLY A 137 -21.26 -10.07 9.03
CA GLY A 137 -21.55 -10.22 7.61
C GLY A 137 -20.40 -9.84 6.68
N VAL A 138 -19.40 -9.07 7.17
CA VAL A 138 -18.25 -8.62 6.36
C VAL A 138 -16.96 -9.37 6.62
N SER A 139 -16.96 -10.33 7.58
CA SER A 139 -15.74 -11.04 7.99
C SER A 139 -14.98 -11.73 6.85
N SER A 140 -15.67 -12.12 5.78
CA SER A 140 -15.07 -12.79 4.62
C SER A 140 -14.50 -11.84 3.58
N ASP A 141 -14.72 -10.52 3.73
CA ASP A 141 -14.34 -9.50 2.75
C ASP A 141 -13.18 -8.61 3.24
N ILE A 142 -12.61 -8.93 4.40
CA ILE A 142 -11.55 -8.14 5.02
C ILE A 142 -10.21 -8.40 4.31
N LEU A 143 -9.64 -7.35 3.77
CA LEU A 143 -8.37 -7.37 3.02
C LEU A 143 -7.15 -7.04 3.87
N GLY A 144 -7.33 -6.33 4.97
CA GLY A 144 -6.30 -5.97 5.93
C GLY A 144 -6.92 -5.46 7.23
N ALA A 145 -6.12 -5.31 8.27
CA ALA A 145 -6.58 -4.78 9.55
C ALA A 145 -5.44 -4.08 10.30
N THR A 146 -5.81 -3.11 11.14
CA THR A 146 -4.93 -2.44 12.10
C THR A 146 -5.54 -2.56 13.50
N VAL A 147 -4.73 -2.94 14.46
CA VAL A 147 -5.10 -2.93 15.89
C VAL A 147 -4.70 -1.59 16.48
N ILE A 148 -5.59 -0.99 17.25
CA ILE A 148 -5.47 0.35 17.80
C ILE A 148 -5.42 0.26 19.32
N ASN A 149 -4.64 1.14 19.97
CA ASN A 149 -4.52 1.22 21.43
C ASN A 149 -3.98 -0.05 22.09
N VAL A 150 -2.96 -0.65 21.47
CA VAL A 150 -2.30 -1.86 21.95
C VAL A 150 -1.39 -1.52 23.13
N SER A 151 -1.58 -2.19 24.26
CA SER A 151 -0.70 -2.04 25.44
C SER A 151 0.68 -2.63 25.17
N GLU A 152 1.69 -2.10 25.87
CA GLU A 152 3.08 -2.58 25.72
C GLU A 152 3.18 -4.09 25.94
N GLY A 153 3.86 -4.77 25.02
CA GLY A 153 4.06 -6.23 25.07
C GLY A 153 2.86 -7.08 24.67
N GLN A 154 1.75 -6.48 24.24
CA GLN A 154 0.54 -7.22 23.85
C GLN A 154 0.38 -7.44 22.34
N SER A 155 1.16 -6.77 21.49
CA SER A 155 1.08 -6.91 20.03
C SER A 155 1.27 -8.37 19.56
N GLN A 156 2.16 -9.11 20.21
CA GLN A 156 2.44 -10.51 19.89
C GLN A 156 1.24 -11.46 20.01
N ASN A 157 0.19 -11.09 20.77
CA ASN A 157 -1.03 -11.92 20.88
C ASN A 157 -1.77 -12.04 19.53
N TYR A 158 -1.52 -11.12 18.60
CA TYR A 158 -2.11 -11.14 17.27
C TYR A 158 -1.30 -11.94 16.24
N GLU A 159 -0.12 -12.47 16.61
CA GLU A 159 0.67 -13.35 15.72
C GLU A 159 0.14 -14.80 15.81
N ILE A 160 -1.14 -14.97 15.51
CA ILE A 160 -1.89 -16.23 15.65
C ILE A 160 -1.49 -17.32 14.64
N GLU A 161 -0.76 -16.95 13.59
CA GLU A 161 -0.31 -17.85 12.52
C GLU A 161 1.11 -17.47 12.09
N PRO A 162 1.92 -18.43 11.59
CA PRO A 162 3.30 -18.16 11.16
C PRO A 162 3.43 -17.15 10.02
N ASP A 163 2.35 -16.94 9.24
CA ASP A 163 2.28 -15.98 8.15
C ASP A 163 1.95 -14.55 8.61
N ILE A 164 1.53 -14.39 9.88
CA ILE A 164 1.08 -13.12 10.42
C ILE A 164 2.15 -12.53 11.34
N ARG A 165 2.41 -11.25 11.15
CA ARG A 165 3.23 -10.42 12.04
C ARG A 165 2.61 -9.06 12.24
N LEU A 166 2.97 -8.38 13.31
CA LEU A 166 2.57 -7.01 13.60
C LEU A 166 3.66 -6.02 13.14
N SER A 167 3.24 -4.95 12.49
CA SER A 167 4.11 -3.82 12.12
C SER A 167 3.64 -2.55 12.83
N PRO A 168 4.49 -1.88 13.63
CA PRO A 168 4.07 -0.66 14.31
C PRO A 168 3.74 0.44 13.30
N VAL A 169 2.68 1.16 13.58
CA VAL A 169 2.28 2.36 12.84
C VAL A 169 3.07 3.54 13.41
N ASN A 170 4.08 4.00 12.66
CA ASN A 170 4.99 5.06 13.08
C ASN A 170 4.50 6.46 12.66
N VAL A 171 3.28 6.81 13.08
CA VAL A 171 2.65 8.10 12.78
C VAL A 171 2.24 8.78 14.07
N ASP A 172 2.55 10.08 14.20
CA ASP A 172 2.13 10.87 15.35
C ASP A 172 0.59 10.90 15.44
N GLY A 173 0.06 10.57 16.62
CA GLY A 173 -1.37 10.43 16.83
C GLY A 173 -1.92 9.01 16.70
N ALA A 174 -1.13 8.07 16.17
CA ALA A 174 -1.47 6.64 16.05
C ALA A 174 -0.47 5.73 16.79
N GLN A 175 0.22 6.27 17.79
CA GLN A 175 1.12 5.49 18.65
C GLN A 175 0.34 4.32 19.27
N ASN A 176 1.03 3.19 19.46
CA ASN A 176 0.42 1.94 19.95
C ASN A 176 -0.63 1.34 19.00
N SER A 177 -0.53 1.66 17.71
CA SER A 177 -1.29 0.97 16.67
C SER A 177 -0.36 0.08 15.86
N TYR A 178 -0.88 -1.05 15.38
CA TYR A 178 -0.10 -2.04 14.64
C TYR A 178 -0.91 -2.59 13.46
N ASP A 179 -0.31 -2.55 12.27
CA ASP A 179 -0.85 -3.23 11.10
C ASP A 179 -0.64 -4.74 11.20
N ILE A 180 -1.67 -5.49 10.89
CA ILE A 180 -1.60 -6.95 10.77
C ILE A 180 -1.11 -7.29 9.37
N ILE A 181 0.13 -7.74 9.29
CA ILE A 181 0.83 -8.03 8.03
C ILE A 181 0.81 -9.53 7.75
N ARG A 182 0.43 -9.91 6.54
CA ARG A 182 0.56 -11.26 6.00
C ARG A 182 1.85 -11.36 5.19
N ASN A 183 2.79 -12.20 5.58
CA ASN A 183 4.11 -12.26 4.93
C ASN A 183 4.04 -12.68 3.45
N GLN A 184 3.07 -13.56 3.10
CA GLN A 184 2.88 -14.03 1.73
C GLN A 184 1.99 -13.12 0.88
N VAL A 185 1.40 -12.08 1.47
CA VAL A 185 0.59 -11.07 0.77
C VAL A 185 1.31 -9.75 0.88
N ASN A 186 2.07 -9.40 -0.16
CA ASN A 186 2.86 -8.17 -0.23
C ASN A 186 2.86 -7.61 -1.65
N LYS A 187 3.29 -6.36 -1.80
CA LYS A 187 3.29 -5.66 -3.10
C LYS A 187 4.07 -6.43 -4.18
N GLY A 188 5.17 -7.10 -3.82
CA GLY A 188 5.98 -7.84 -4.77
C GLY A 188 5.30 -9.10 -5.29
N GLU A 189 4.62 -9.86 -4.44
CA GLU A 189 3.84 -11.01 -4.87
C GLU A 189 2.67 -10.61 -5.78
N ALA A 190 2.01 -9.47 -5.47
CA ALA A 190 0.99 -8.91 -6.34
C ALA A 190 1.56 -8.50 -7.70
N VAL A 191 2.73 -7.85 -7.73
CA VAL A 191 3.43 -7.48 -8.98
C VAL A 191 3.78 -8.72 -9.80
N LYS A 192 4.31 -9.78 -9.20
CA LYS A 192 4.62 -11.05 -9.90
C LYS A 192 3.37 -11.65 -10.53
N LYS A 193 2.27 -11.79 -9.77
CA LYS A 193 0.98 -12.30 -10.26
C LYS A 193 0.43 -11.47 -11.42
N LEU A 194 0.56 -10.14 -11.35
CA LEU A 194 0.15 -9.24 -12.42
C LEU A 194 1.02 -9.39 -13.67
N LEU A 195 2.33 -9.43 -13.53
CA LEU A 195 3.26 -9.61 -14.65
C LEU A 195 3.00 -10.94 -15.36
N ASP A 196 2.81 -12.03 -14.60
CA ASP A 196 2.50 -13.35 -15.15
C ASP A 196 1.15 -13.34 -15.90
N ARG A 197 0.10 -12.76 -15.30
CA ARG A 197 -1.22 -12.70 -15.92
C ARG A 197 -1.28 -11.84 -17.18
N LEU A 198 -0.47 -10.77 -17.24
CA LEU A 198 -0.39 -9.86 -18.38
C LEU A 198 0.68 -10.28 -19.39
N GLU A 199 1.34 -11.42 -19.15
CA GLU A 199 2.43 -11.95 -20.00
C GLU A 199 3.55 -10.91 -20.23
N ILE A 200 3.85 -10.10 -19.20
CA ILE A 200 4.89 -9.06 -19.25
C ILE A 200 6.15 -9.57 -18.57
N PRO A 201 7.28 -9.73 -19.29
CA PRO A 201 8.56 -10.07 -18.68
C PRO A 201 9.00 -9.00 -17.67
N ARG A 202 9.53 -9.43 -16.52
CA ARG A 202 10.00 -8.53 -15.44
C ARG A 202 10.94 -7.44 -15.92
N GLU A 203 11.75 -7.71 -16.94
CA GLU A 203 12.72 -6.77 -17.54
C GLU A 203 12.04 -5.59 -18.22
N LYS A 204 10.73 -5.68 -18.49
CA LYS A 204 9.90 -4.62 -19.05
C LYS A 204 9.09 -3.86 -18.01
N ALA A 205 9.29 -4.17 -16.73
CA ALA A 205 8.61 -3.56 -15.61
C ALA A 205 9.56 -2.61 -14.84
N ILE A 206 8.99 -1.50 -14.39
CA ILE A 206 9.64 -0.47 -13.58
C ILE A 206 8.87 -0.34 -12.27
N ALA A 207 9.54 -0.07 -11.15
CA ALA A 207 8.89 0.28 -9.89
C ALA A 207 9.65 1.38 -9.15
N PHE A 208 8.91 2.20 -8.40
CA PHE A 208 9.44 3.20 -7.46
C PHE A 208 8.81 2.96 -6.09
N GLY A 209 9.62 3.09 -5.04
CA GLY A 209 9.19 2.94 -3.66
C GLY A 209 10.15 3.59 -2.68
N ASP A 210 9.71 3.82 -1.45
CA ASP A 210 10.50 4.43 -0.38
C ASP A 210 10.50 3.65 0.94
N GLY A 211 9.50 2.80 1.18
CA GLY A 211 9.32 2.03 2.40
C GLY A 211 9.79 0.58 2.31
N MET A 212 10.01 -0.07 3.46
CA MET A 212 10.39 -1.50 3.49
C MET A 212 9.29 -2.44 2.98
N ASN A 213 8.04 -2.00 2.91
CA ASN A 213 6.94 -2.72 2.26
C ASN A 213 7.02 -2.71 0.71
N ASP A 214 7.93 -1.90 0.13
CA ASP A 214 8.22 -1.87 -1.31
C ASP A 214 9.36 -2.81 -1.72
N LYS A 215 10.10 -3.35 -0.76
CA LYS A 215 11.28 -4.19 -0.99
C LYS A 215 11.02 -5.29 -2.01
N GLU A 216 9.98 -6.08 -1.80
CA GLU A 216 9.62 -7.19 -2.67
C GLU A 216 9.16 -6.70 -4.06
N MET A 217 8.48 -5.53 -4.13
CA MET A 217 8.08 -4.90 -5.38
C MET A 217 9.29 -4.46 -6.20
N LEU A 218 10.26 -3.77 -5.59
CA LEU A 218 11.48 -3.34 -6.27
C LEU A 218 12.31 -4.52 -6.77
N MET A 219 12.32 -5.64 -6.04
CA MET A 219 12.99 -6.88 -6.43
C MET A 219 12.25 -7.65 -7.54
N ALA A 220 10.92 -7.48 -7.67
CA ALA A 220 10.10 -8.20 -8.63
C ALA A 220 10.22 -7.66 -10.08
N VAL A 221 10.73 -6.44 -10.25
CA VAL A 221 10.82 -5.75 -11.54
C VAL A 221 12.25 -5.73 -12.11
N GLY A 222 12.40 -5.37 -13.38
CA GLY A 222 13.70 -5.20 -14.02
C GLY A 222 14.40 -3.89 -13.64
N GLU A 223 13.63 -2.82 -13.38
CA GLU A 223 14.14 -1.50 -13.03
C GLU A 223 13.45 -0.99 -11.76
N GLY A 224 13.96 -1.41 -10.59
CA GLY A 224 13.52 -0.95 -9.28
C GLY A 224 14.29 0.31 -8.84
N PHE A 225 13.58 1.35 -8.41
CA PHE A 225 14.13 2.61 -7.91
C PHE A 225 13.74 2.83 -6.46
N ALA A 226 14.74 2.99 -5.58
CA ALA A 226 14.52 3.46 -4.22
C ALA A 226 14.63 5.00 -4.18
N MET A 227 13.68 5.66 -3.51
CA MET A 227 13.73 7.09 -3.23
C MET A 227 14.85 7.40 -2.25
N SER A 228 15.57 8.53 -2.43
CA SER A 228 16.75 8.85 -1.60
C SER A 228 16.39 9.26 -0.16
N ASP A 229 15.18 9.70 0.06
CA ASP A 229 14.63 10.07 1.36
C ASP A 229 13.79 8.95 2.01
N GLY A 230 13.73 7.78 1.37
CA GLY A 230 13.07 6.59 1.87
C GLY A 230 13.88 5.86 2.97
N HIS A 231 13.41 4.67 3.33
CA HIS A 231 14.05 3.84 4.34
C HIS A 231 15.49 3.49 3.92
N PRO A 232 16.51 3.71 4.79
CA PRO A 232 17.92 3.57 4.41
C PRO A 232 18.29 2.16 3.93
N ASP A 233 17.63 1.12 4.46
CA ASP A 233 17.89 -0.26 4.06
C ASP A 233 17.23 -0.64 2.73
N LEU A 234 16.32 0.18 2.19
CA LEU A 234 15.64 -0.16 0.95
C LEU A 234 16.57 -0.16 -0.27
N ALA A 235 17.57 0.72 -0.27
CA ALA A 235 18.50 0.91 -1.39
C ALA A 235 19.20 -0.38 -1.82
N GLN A 236 19.48 -1.30 -0.89
CA GLN A 236 20.14 -2.57 -1.19
C GLN A 236 19.27 -3.55 -1.99
N TYR A 237 17.95 -3.33 -2.03
CA TYR A 237 16.98 -4.16 -2.75
C TYR A 237 16.55 -3.56 -4.09
N ALA A 238 16.97 -2.32 -4.37
CA ALA A 238 16.69 -1.63 -5.60
C ALA A 238 17.88 -1.70 -6.57
N LYS A 239 17.60 -1.78 -7.85
CA LYS A 239 18.65 -1.69 -8.89
C LYS A 239 19.23 -0.28 -8.99
N HIS A 240 18.41 0.72 -8.66
CA HIS A 240 18.76 2.14 -8.74
C HIS A 240 18.32 2.89 -7.49
N GLN A 241 19.02 3.98 -7.23
CA GLN A 241 18.51 5.08 -6.40
C GLN A 241 18.13 6.27 -7.29
N THR A 242 17.11 7.00 -6.87
CA THR A 242 16.71 8.28 -7.45
C THR A 242 16.72 9.37 -6.38
N THR A 243 16.35 10.61 -6.71
CA THR A 243 16.28 11.72 -5.76
C THR A 243 15.03 11.61 -4.86
N ALA A 244 14.92 12.52 -3.90
CA ALA A 244 13.82 12.58 -2.95
C ALA A 244 12.45 12.84 -3.64
N VAL A 245 11.36 12.53 -2.95
CA VAL A 245 10.01 12.85 -3.42
C VAL A 245 9.85 14.36 -3.67
N THR A 246 10.47 15.19 -2.83
CA THR A 246 10.49 16.66 -2.96
C THR A 246 11.46 17.19 -4.03
N ASP A 247 12.29 16.32 -4.62
CA ASP A 247 13.26 16.66 -5.67
C ASP A 247 12.98 15.86 -6.96
N SER A 248 11.70 15.71 -7.30
CA SER A 248 11.26 15.08 -8.54
C SER A 248 11.78 13.67 -8.79
N GLY A 249 11.86 12.83 -7.75
CA GLY A 249 12.49 11.51 -7.79
C GLY A 249 11.96 10.58 -8.89
N ILE A 250 10.65 10.52 -9.11
CA ILE A 250 10.05 9.73 -10.20
C ILE A 250 10.50 10.25 -11.57
N TYR A 251 10.42 11.57 -11.78
CA TYR A 251 10.86 12.18 -13.04
C TYR A 251 12.35 11.88 -13.30
N ASN A 252 13.22 12.08 -12.32
CA ASN A 252 14.65 11.87 -12.46
C ASN A 252 15.00 10.39 -12.74
N GLY A 253 14.32 9.44 -12.09
CA GLY A 253 14.48 8.02 -12.37
C GLY A 253 14.02 7.64 -13.79
N LEU A 254 12.86 8.12 -14.22
CA LEU A 254 12.34 7.88 -15.57
C LEU A 254 13.21 8.54 -16.65
N ARG A 255 13.77 9.73 -16.37
CA ARG A 255 14.72 10.42 -17.26
C ARG A 255 16.00 9.62 -17.43
N LYS A 256 16.50 8.98 -16.37
CA LYS A 256 17.67 8.07 -16.44
C LYS A 256 17.43 6.90 -17.39
N LEU A 257 16.20 6.45 -17.54
CA LEU A 257 15.77 5.43 -18.50
C LEU A 257 15.45 5.98 -19.91
N GLY A 258 15.51 7.31 -20.10
CA GLY A 258 15.19 7.97 -21.36
C GLY A 258 13.69 8.02 -21.70
N LEU A 259 12.82 7.87 -20.69
CA LEU A 259 11.36 7.82 -20.87
C LEU A 259 10.66 9.18 -20.77
N VAL A 260 11.31 10.17 -20.17
CA VAL A 260 10.78 11.53 -20.01
C VAL A 260 11.84 12.59 -20.38
N LYS A 261 11.34 13.77 -20.76
CA LYS A 261 12.18 14.90 -21.24
C LYS A 261 12.00 16.12 -20.36
#